data_4d42eb54435f2336b65bcfc8eaea91cd
#
_entry.id   4d42eb54435f2336b65bcfc8eaea91cd
#
_cell.length_a   1.000
_cell.length_b   1.000
_cell.length_c   1.000
_cell.angle_alpha   90.00
_cell.angle_beta   90.00
_cell.angle_gamma   90.00
#
_symmetry.space_group_name_H-M   'P 1'
#
loop_
_entity.id
_entity.type
_entity.pdbx_description
1 polymer ?
#
loop_
_entity_poly.entity_id
_entity_poly.type
_entity_poly.pdbx_seq_one_letter_code
_entity_poly.pdbx_strand_id
1 'polypeptide(L)'
;MVKRLQGVLPIVHTPFTDGGEIDVVTLKHEIDWAYAQGADGLGTGMVSELLRLTYSERIALTHHIAEMSAGRGAVFAGVGAESTKQALIYAQAAEKAGCDAVMAVPPLTTGLPDDQLVDYFRALADGISLPVIVQDASGYVGKAIPLRVYVQLLERYGEEKIVFKPEASPIGPNLSALRDATGGRARIFEGSGGILLVDSYRRGIAGTMPGMELLDGIVALWRALQRGNDEAIYRVYYPICAIVALQLQAGLDGFLAIEKDLLVKRGIFPSDRRRKPYAWDLDAETAAEVDRLFARLQEALK
;
A
#
# COMPACT_ATOMS: atom_id res chain seq x y z
N MET A 1 3.02 -20.22 -10.82
CA MET A 1 2.69 -19.21 -11.84
C MET A 1 2.45 -17.90 -11.11
N VAL A 2 3.17 -16.83 -11.46
CA VAL A 2 3.02 -15.50 -10.85
C VAL A 2 1.61 -14.97 -11.11
N LYS A 3 0.92 -14.51 -10.07
CA LYS A 3 -0.44 -13.98 -10.20
C LYS A 3 -0.42 -12.53 -10.66
N ARG A 4 -1.37 -12.17 -11.49
CA ARG A 4 -1.52 -10.80 -11.96
C ARG A 4 -2.05 -9.90 -10.85
N LEU A 5 -1.38 -8.76 -10.64
CA LEU A 5 -1.83 -7.72 -9.72
C LEU A 5 -3.02 -6.96 -10.33
N GLN A 6 -4.16 -6.89 -9.64
CA GLN A 6 -5.33 -6.12 -10.06
C GLN A 6 -6.33 -5.98 -8.90
N GLY A 7 -7.23 -5.00 -8.98
CA GLY A 7 -8.30 -4.85 -7.99
C GLY A 7 -7.82 -4.24 -6.66
N VAL A 8 -8.32 -4.75 -5.55
CA VAL A 8 -8.04 -4.25 -4.20
C VAL A 8 -6.95 -5.09 -3.52
N LEU A 9 -5.78 -4.49 -3.32
CA LEU A 9 -4.59 -5.14 -2.78
C LEU A 9 -4.11 -4.39 -1.51
N PRO A 10 -4.73 -4.62 -0.33
CA PRO A 10 -4.41 -3.86 0.87
C PRO A 10 -2.97 -4.10 1.36
N ILE A 11 -2.46 -3.09 2.07
CA ILE A 11 -1.18 -3.15 2.77
C ILE A 11 -1.42 -3.70 4.18
N VAL A 12 -0.77 -4.82 4.50
CA VAL A 12 -0.84 -5.47 5.81
C VAL A 12 -0.15 -4.59 6.86
N HIS A 13 -0.75 -4.46 8.04
CA HIS A 13 -0.11 -3.86 9.20
C HIS A 13 0.74 -4.88 9.94
N THR A 14 1.72 -4.39 10.70
CA THR A 14 2.53 -5.28 11.55
C THR A 14 2.00 -5.20 12.97
N PRO A 15 1.29 -6.24 13.47
CA PRO A 15 0.91 -6.31 14.88
C PRO A 15 2.13 -6.67 15.73
N PHE A 16 2.18 -6.11 16.95
CA PHE A 16 3.27 -6.39 17.89
C PHE A 16 2.75 -6.94 19.21
N THR A 17 3.49 -7.91 19.78
CA THR A 17 3.30 -8.43 21.13
C THR A 17 3.67 -7.37 22.18
N ASP A 18 3.41 -7.66 23.47
CA ASP A 18 3.86 -6.80 24.58
C ASP A 18 5.39 -6.69 24.65
N GLY A 19 6.11 -7.72 24.22
CA GLY A 19 7.56 -7.74 24.12
C GLY A 19 8.12 -6.97 22.92
N GLY A 20 7.28 -6.56 21.98
CA GLY A 20 7.67 -5.82 20.78
C GLY A 20 8.03 -6.70 19.57
N GLU A 21 7.87 -8.03 19.66
CA GLU A 21 8.03 -8.94 18.53
C GLU A 21 6.80 -8.87 17.61
N ILE A 22 6.93 -9.32 16.36
CA ILE A 22 5.79 -9.46 15.44
C ILE A 22 4.81 -10.52 16.00
N ASP A 23 3.55 -10.14 16.20
CA ASP A 23 2.50 -11.07 16.62
C ASP A 23 1.97 -11.83 15.40
N VAL A 24 2.52 -13.01 15.19
CA VAL A 24 2.22 -13.88 14.04
C VAL A 24 0.78 -14.38 14.05
N VAL A 25 0.18 -14.55 15.23
CA VAL A 25 -1.21 -15.01 15.38
C VAL A 25 -2.18 -13.91 14.92
N THR A 26 -1.98 -12.69 15.41
CA THR A 26 -2.75 -11.52 15.00
C THR A 26 -2.54 -11.21 13.51
N LEU A 27 -1.31 -11.32 13.00
CA LEU A 27 -1.02 -11.15 11.57
C LEU A 27 -1.83 -12.12 10.70
N LYS A 28 -1.91 -13.39 11.12
CA LYS A 28 -2.74 -14.36 10.40
C LYS A 28 -4.22 -13.99 10.42
N HIS A 29 -4.73 -13.53 11.55
CA HIS A 29 -6.11 -13.08 11.68
C HIS A 29 -6.42 -11.90 10.73
N GLU A 30 -5.53 -10.91 10.65
CA GLU A 30 -5.66 -9.78 9.72
C GLU A 30 -5.71 -10.24 8.26
N ILE A 31 -4.82 -11.16 7.87
CA ILE A 31 -4.76 -11.71 6.50
C ILE A 31 -6.01 -12.51 6.18
N ASP A 32 -6.49 -13.34 7.10
CA ASP A 32 -7.71 -14.14 6.90
C ASP A 32 -8.93 -13.22 6.78
N TRP A 33 -9.02 -12.18 7.60
CA TRP A 33 -10.06 -11.17 7.51
C TRP A 33 -10.02 -10.44 6.17
N ALA A 34 -8.84 -10.03 5.69
CA ALA A 34 -8.70 -9.33 4.42
C ALA A 34 -9.29 -10.13 3.25
N TYR A 35 -8.97 -11.40 3.14
CA TYR A 35 -9.54 -12.26 2.10
C TYR A 35 -11.05 -12.50 2.28
N ALA A 36 -11.53 -12.57 3.52
CA ALA A 36 -12.95 -12.67 3.81
C ALA A 36 -13.74 -11.41 3.37
N GLN A 37 -13.11 -10.22 3.41
CA GLN A 37 -13.71 -8.99 2.88
C GLN A 37 -13.68 -8.92 1.34
N GLY A 38 -12.90 -9.77 0.68
CA GLY A 38 -12.82 -9.85 -0.77
C GLY A 38 -11.63 -9.08 -1.35
N ALA A 39 -10.52 -9.02 -0.64
CA ALA A 39 -9.25 -8.58 -1.20
C ALA A 39 -8.80 -9.50 -2.35
N ASP A 40 -8.30 -8.93 -3.44
CA ASP A 40 -7.77 -9.67 -4.60
C ASP A 40 -6.33 -10.16 -4.37
N GLY A 41 -5.68 -9.64 -3.38
CA GLY A 41 -4.34 -9.95 -2.91
C GLY A 41 -3.97 -9.04 -1.75
N LEU A 42 -2.71 -9.02 -1.34
CA LEU A 42 -2.21 -8.14 -0.28
C LEU A 42 -0.68 -8.03 -0.33
N GLY A 43 -0.13 -7.14 0.46
CA GLY A 43 1.33 -7.04 0.56
C GLY A 43 1.79 -6.12 1.68
N THR A 44 3.10 -5.87 1.73
CA THR A 44 3.69 -4.93 2.68
C THR A 44 4.09 -3.60 2.03
N GLY A 45 4.00 -2.53 2.80
CA GLY A 45 4.35 -1.18 2.36
C GLY A 45 4.68 -0.27 3.55
N MET A 46 4.50 1.04 3.38
CA MET A 46 4.87 2.02 4.41
C MET A 46 4.11 1.79 5.72
N VAL A 47 2.81 1.52 5.66
CA VAL A 47 1.97 1.28 6.85
C VAL A 47 2.20 -0.10 7.49
N SER A 48 3.00 -0.98 6.87
CA SER A 48 3.55 -2.17 7.56
C SER A 48 4.72 -1.82 8.50
N GLU A 49 5.00 -0.55 8.71
CA GLU A 49 6.13 -0.05 9.53
C GLU A 49 7.52 -0.51 9.05
N LEU A 50 7.69 -0.80 7.74
CA LEU A 50 8.92 -1.37 7.19
C LEU A 50 10.18 -0.57 7.52
N LEU A 51 10.06 0.76 7.68
CA LEU A 51 11.18 1.64 8.06
C LEU A 51 11.61 1.46 9.52
N ARG A 52 10.78 0.83 10.35
CA ARG A 52 11.00 0.61 11.79
C ARG A 52 11.28 -0.85 12.14
N LEU A 53 11.15 -1.75 11.16
CA LEU A 53 11.52 -3.16 11.34
C LEU A 53 13.01 -3.37 11.14
N THR A 54 13.59 -4.29 11.90
CA THR A 54 14.94 -4.76 11.67
C THR A 54 15.04 -5.52 10.34
N TYR A 55 16.26 -5.73 9.86
CA TYR A 55 16.52 -6.51 8.65
C TYR A 55 15.87 -7.91 8.69
N SER A 56 16.04 -8.63 9.79
CA SER A 56 15.48 -9.97 9.96
C SER A 56 13.96 -9.97 10.05
N GLU A 57 13.37 -9.01 10.74
CA GLU A 57 11.91 -8.87 10.84
C GLU A 57 11.27 -8.60 9.48
N ARG A 58 11.87 -7.75 8.62
CA ARG A 58 11.35 -7.51 7.26
C ARG A 58 11.32 -8.79 6.43
N ILE A 59 12.37 -9.61 6.50
CA ILE A 59 12.41 -10.90 5.81
C ILE A 59 11.38 -11.87 6.40
N ALA A 60 11.30 -11.97 7.72
CA ALA A 60 10.35 -12.85 8.40
C ALA A 60 8.89 -12.47 8.06
N LEU A 61 8.56 -11.16 8.12
CA LEU A 61 7.23 -10.67 7.74
C LEU A 61 6.87 -11.04 6.29
N THR A 62 7.82 -10.89 5.36
CA THR A 62 7.64 -11.29 3.95
C THR A 62 7.32 -12.78 3.82
N HIS A 63 8.04 -13.66 4.53
CA HIS A 63 7.76 -15.09 4.55
C HIS A 63 6.38 -15.40 5.14
N HIS A 64 6.03 -14.80 6.28
CA HIS A 64 4.75 -15.01 6.93
C HIS A 64 3.57 -14.63 6.02
N ILE A 65 3.61 -13.46 5.38
CA ILE A 65 2.50 -13.06 4.52
C ILE A 65 2.36 -13.96 3.28
N ALA A 66 3.46 -14.39 2.68
CA ALA A 66 3.45 -15.30 1.54
C ALA A 66 2.85 -16.66 1.92
N GLU A 67 3.31 -17.24 3.03
CA GLU A 67 2.83 -18.52 3.57
C GLU A 67 1.35 -18.43 3.97
N MET A 68 0.98 -17.42 4.76
CA MET A 68 -0.39 -17.25 5.27
C MET A 68 -1.40 -16.93 4.17
N SER A 69 -0.98 -16.28 3.09
CA SER A 69 -1.85 -16.04 1.93
C SER A 69 -2.23 -17.34 1.21
N ALA A 70 -1.39 -18.37 1.30
CA ALA A 70 -1.67 -19.72 0.83
C ALA A 70 -2.29 -19.78 -0.60
N GLY A 71 -1.85 -18.91 -1.48
CA GLY A 71 -2.33 -18.83 -2.84
C GLY A 71 -3.73 -18.26 -3.05
N ARG A 72 -4.35 -17.65 -2.03
CA ARG A 72 -5.71 -17.04 -2.12
C ARG A 72 -5.76 -15.80 -3.03
N GLY A 73 -4.69 -15.01 -3.09
CA GLY A 73 -4.59 -13.81 -3.92
C GLY A 73 -3.15 -13.54 -4.31
N ALA A 74 -2.89 -12.44 -5.03
CA ALA A 74 -1.55 -11.99 -5.34
C ALA A 74 -0.85 -11.44 -4.09
N VAL A 75 0.44 -11.75 -3.90
CA VAL A 75 1.23 -11.28 -2.76
C VAL A 75 2.40 -10.44 -3.25
N PHE A 76 2.58 -9.25 -2.68
CA PHE A 76 3.74 -8.42 -2.96
C PHE A 76 4.47 -8.00 -1.68
N ALA A 77 5.77 -7.81 -1.77
CA ALA A 77 6.61 -7.40 -0.64
C ALA A 77 7.24 -6.03 -0.87
N GLY A 78 7.20 -5.16 0.15
CA GLY A 78 7.92 -3.89 0.18
C GLY A 78 9.41 -4.11 0.38
N VAL A 79 10.21 -3.78 -0.64
CA VAL A 79 11.66 -4.06 -0.66
C VAL A 79 12.52 -2.80 -0.73
N GLY A 80 11.93 -1.61 -0.83
CA GLY A 80 12.66 -0.35 -0.88
C GLY A 80 13.64 -0.20 0.29
N ALA A 81 14.83 0.31 0.02
CA ALA A 81 15.89 0.52 0.99
C ALA A 81 16.84 1.64 0.56
N GLU A 82 17.66 2.15 1.50
CA GLU A 82 18.63 3.23 1.25
C GLU A 82 19.80 2.82 0.35
N SER A 83 19.99 1.54 0.11
CA SER A 83 20.99 1.06 -0.87
C SER A 83 20.40 0.01 -1.80
N THR A 84 20.83 0.03 -3.06
CA THR A 84 20.47 -0.98 -4.07
C THR A 84 20.80 -2.40 -3.60
N LYS A 85 21.94 -2.58 -2.92
CA LYS A 85 22.35 -3.90 -2.38
C LYS A 85 21.34 -4.44 -1.38
N GLN A 86 20.88 -3.60 -0.46
CA GLN A 86 19.91 -4.00 0.56
C GLN A 86 18.54 -4.28 -0.06
N ALA A 87 18.09 -3.42 -0.98
CA ALA A 87 16.83 -3.62 -1.70
C ALA A 87 16.83 -4.94 -2.48
N LEU A 88 17.93 -5.29 -3.14
CA LEU A 88 18.10 -6.58 -3.82
C LEU A 88 18.01 -7.77 -2.89
N ILE A 89 18.60 -7.69 -1.69
CA ILE A 89 18.50 -8.78 -0.70
C ILE A 89 17.04 -9.02 -0.30
N TYR A 90 16.28 -7.95 -0.02
CA TYR A 90 14.86 -8.07 0.28
C TYR A 90 14.05 -8.60 -0.91
N ALA A 91 14.34 -8.14 -2.13
CA ALA A 91 13.66 -8.58 -3.33
C ALA A 91 13.89 -10.09 -3.61
N GLN A 92 15.12 -10.56 -3.46
CA GLN A 92 15.46 -11.97 -3.60
C GLN A 92 14.84 -12.83 -2.47
N ALA A 93 14.73 -12.30 -1.26
CA ALA A 93 14.01 -12.98 -0.19
C ALA A 93 12.52 -13.11 -0.49
N ALA A 94 11.89 -12.06 -1.04
CA ALA A 94 10.50 -12.09 -1.47
C ALA A 94 10.24 -13.10 -2.60
N GLU A 95 11.13 -13.16 -3.59
CA GLU A 95 11.06 -14.16 -4.67
C GLU A 95 11.16 -15.59 -4.12
N LYS A 96 12.11 -15.84 -3.20
CA LYS A 96 12.25 -17.15 -2.54
C LYS A 96 11.06 -17.51 -1.66
N ALA A 97 10.40 -16.53 -1.04
CA ALA A 97 9.20 -16.73 -0.25
C ALA A 97 7.97 -17.05 -1.09
N GLY A 98 8.04 -16.88 -2.43
CA GLY A 98 6.94 -17.15 -3.33
C GLY A 98 5.97 -15.97 -3.50
N CYS A 99 6.43 -14.73 -3.26
CA CYS A 99 5.66 -13.54 -3.62
C CYS A 99 5.43 -13.45 -5.13
N ASP A 100 4.38 -12.73 -5.54
CA ASP A 100 4.03 -12.52 -6.95
C ASP A 100 4.61 -11.21 -7.51
N ALA A 101 5.05 -10.27 -6.65
CA ALA A 101 5.70 -9.02 -7.02
C ALA A 101 6.53 -8.46 -5.86
N VAL A 102 7.34 -7.45 -6.17
CA VAL A 102 7.97 -6.59 -5.17
C VAL A 102 7.56 -5.14 -5.37
N MET A 103 7.50 -4.36 -4.29
CA MET A 103 7.23 -2.92 -4.32
C MET A 103 8.40 -2.16 -3.72
N ALA A 104 8.90 -1.16 -4.42
CA ALA A 104 10.04 -0.39 -3.95
C ALA A 104 9.81 1.11 -4.06
N VAL A 105 10.05 1.82 -2.94
CA VAL A 105 10.36 3.24 -2.94
C VAL A 105 11.86 3.42 -3.19
N PRO A 106 12.31 4.48 -3.86
CA PRO A 106 13.73 4.79 -3.95
C PRO A 106 14.28 5.19 -2.57
N PRO A 107 15.60 5.32 -2.39
CA PRO A 107 16.21 5.89 -1.19
C PRO A 107 15.54 7.19 -0.74
N LEU A 108 15.23 7.28 0.56
CA LEU A 108 14.39 8.36 1.11
C LEU A 108 15.22 9.51 1.69
N THR A 109 16.40 9.21 2.22
CA THR A 109 17.25 10.20 2.90
C THR A 109 18.02 11.09 1.93
N THR A 110 18.29 10.61 0.71
CA THR A 110 19.02 11.34 -0.32
C THR A 110 18.19 11.49 -1.59
N GLY A 111 18.03 12.73 -2.06
CA GLY A 111 17.41 12.96 -3.37
C GLY A 111 18.36 12.55 -4.48
N LEU A 112 18.02 11.48 -5.17
CA LEU A 112 18.81 10.95 -6.27
C LEU A 112 18.56 11.72 -7.57
N PRO A 113 19.58 11.89 -8.45
CA PRO A 113 19.37 12.28 -9.83
C PRO A 113 18.69 11.14 -10.62
N ASP A 114 18.10 11.48 -11.75
CA ASP A 114 17.26 10.57 -12.53
C ASP A 114 17.96 9.29 -12.98
N ASP A 115 19.20 9.39 -13.41
CA ASP A 115 20.02 8.25 -13.83
C ASP A 115 20.21 7.25 -12.68
N GLN A 116 20.44 7.74 -11.47
CA GLN A 116 20.56 6.90 -10.27
C GLN A 116 19.20 6.30 -9.85
N LEU A 117 18.08 7.01 -10.03
CA LEU A 117 16.75 6.45 -9.85
C LEU A 117 16.49 5.31 -10.82
N VAL A 118 16.79 5.52 -12.09
CA VAL A 118 16.66 4.48 -13.14
C VAL A 118 17.55 3.29 -12.81
N ASP A 119 18.81 3.49 -12.44
CA ASP A 119 19.75 2.41 -12.13
C ASP A 119 19.31 1.61 -10.89
N TYR A 120 18.74 2.27 -9.87
CA TYR A 120 18.16 1.61 -8.70
C TYR A 120 17.05 0.62 -9.10
N PHE A 121 16.05 1.07 -9.87
CA PHE A 121 14.95 0.21 -10.30
C PHE A 121 15.37 -0.83 -11.34
N ARG A 122 16.34 -0.52 -12.20
CA ARG A 122 16.94 -1.48 -13.13
C ARG A 122 17.61 -2.63 -12.38
N ALA A 123 18.40 -2.32 -11.36
CA ALA A 123 19.05 -3.36 -10.56
C ALA A 123 18.03 -4.31 -9.93
N LEU A 124 16.89 -3.80 -9.44
CA LEU A 124 15.79 -4.64 -8.95
C LEU A 124 15.18 -5.48 -10.08
N ALA A 125 14.83 -4.84 -11.21
CA ALA A 125 14.20 -5.54 -12.34
C ALA A 125 15.10 -6.62 -12.96
N ASP A 126 16.41 -6.38 -13.03
CA ASP A 126 17.38 -7.33 -13.56
C ASP A 126 17.76 -8.42 -12.53
N GLY A 127 17.65 -8.13 -11.23
CA GLY A 127 18.09 -8.99 -10.13
C GLY A 127 17.09 -10.05 -9.66
N ILE A 128 15.84 -10.01 -10.13
CA ILE A 128 14.76 -10.95 -9.80
C ILE A 128 13.88 -11.21 -11.02
N SER A 129 13.11 -12.31 -11.02
CA SER A 129 12.15 -12.60 -12.09
C SER A 129 10.79 -11.91 -11.88
N LEU A 130 10.47 -11.53 -10.65
CA LEU A 130 9.19 -10.93 -10.28
C LEU A 130 8.97 -9.53 -10.88
N PRO A 131 7.70 -9.13 -11.12
CA PRO A 131 7.35 -7.74 -11.40
C PRO A 131 7.79 -6.79 -10.28
N VAL A 132 8.16 -5.55 -10.67
CA VAL A 132 8.56 -4.48 -9.75
C VAL A 132 7.50 -3.38 -9.79
N ILE A 133 6.88 -3.10 -8.65
CA ILE A 133 6.00 -1.96 -8.44
C ILE A 133 6.89 -0.77 -8.05
N VAL A 134 7.02 0.20 -8.94
CA VAL A 134 7.71 1.46 -8.70
C VAL A 134 6.80 2.36 -7.89
N GLN A 135 7.10 2.52 -6.61
CA GLN A 135 6.32 3.36 -5.71
C GLN A 135 6.97 4.72 -5.53
N ASP A 136 6.20 5.77 -5.72
CA ASP A 136 6.53 7.12 -5.32
C ASP A 136 5.75 7.46 -4.04
N ALA A 137 6.43 7.48 -2.91
CA ALA A 137 5.82 7.78 -1.61
C ALA A 137 6.01 9.26 -1.21
N SER A 138 6.31 10.15 -2.15
CA SER A 138 6.64 11.56 -1.87
C SER A 138 5.49 12.38 -1.28
N GLY A 139 4.28 11.84 -1.25
CA GLY A 139 3.17 12.40 -0.48
C GLY A 139 3.39 12.38 1.04
N TYR A 140 4.27 11.50 1.55
CA TYR A 140 4.61 11.40 2.99
C TYR A 140 6.12 11.40 3.26
N VAL A 141 6.95 10.84 2.36
CA VAL A 141 8.40 10.71 2.56
C VAL A 141 9.14 10.73 1.23
N GLY A 142 10.37 11.23 1.24
CA GLY A 142 11.25 11.25 0.07
C GLY A 142 10.93 12.35 -0.94
N LYS A 143 11.31 12.10 -2.19
CA LYS A 143 11.12 13.03 -3.32
C LYS A 143 10.35 12.35 -4.45
N ALA A 144 9.59 13.17 -5.21
CA ALA A 144 8.83 12.71 -6.36
C ALA A 144 9.74 12.12 -7.44
N ILE A 145 9.29 11.01 -8.02
CA ILE A 145 9.95 10.37 -9.17
C ILE A 145 9.50 11.10 -10.45
N PRO A 146 10.40 11.66 -11.25
CA PRO A 146 10.04 12.34 -12.49
C PRO A 146 9.37 11.40 -13.51
N LEU A 147 8.36 11.91 -14.24
CA LEU A 147 7.60 11.16 -15.25
C LEU A 147 8.50 10.41 -16.25
N ARG A 148 9.62 11.04 -16.69
CA ARG A 148 10.56 10.42 -17.62
C ARG A 148 11.20 9.13 -17.09
N VAL A 149 11.38 9.01 -15.78
CA VAL A 149 11.90 7.77 -15.15
C VAL A 149 10.91 6.62 -15.30
N TYR A 150 9.63 6.86 -15.04
CA TYR A 150 8.58 5.87 -15.25
C TYR A 150 8.51 5.41 -16.70
N VAL A 151 8.50 6.35 -17.65
CA VAL A 151 8.45 6.05 -19.08
C VAL A 151 9.65 5.21 -19.50
N GLN A 152 10.86 5.61 -19.10
CA GLN A 152 12.09 4.90 -19.43
C GLN A 152 12.11 3.47 -18.88
N LEU A 153 11.63 3.24 -17.66
CA LEU A 153 11.54 1.90 -17.06
C LEU A 153 10.53 1.04 -17.81
N LEU A 154 9.35 1.59 -18.13
CA LEU A 154 8.32 0.86 -18.86
C LEU A 154 8.74 0.49 -20.28
N GLU A 155 9.38 1.41 -20.99
CA GLU A 155 9.88 1.16 -22.35
C GLU A 155 10.94 0.04 -22.37
N ARG A 156 11.81 0.00 -21.36
CA ARG A 156 12.87 -1.00 -21.28
C ARG A 156 12.37 -2.40 -20.92
N TYR A 157 11.43 -2.51 -19.98
CA TYR A 157 11.05 -3.79 -19.36
C TYR A 157 9.65 -4.26 -19.70
N GLY A 158 8.80 -3.37 -20.21
CA GLY A 158 7.40 -3.68 -20.52
C GLY A 158 6.47 -3.72 -19.31
N GLU A 159 5.17 -3.78 -19.58
CA GLU A 159 4.07 -3.65 -18.61
C GLU A 159 3.88 -4.88 -17.70
N GLU A 160 4.41 -6.03 -18.09
CA GLU A 160 4.37 -7.23 -17.25
C GLU A 160 5.47 -7.22 -16.18
N LYS A 161 6.57 -6.47 -16.41
CA LYS A 161 7.71 -6.39 -15.49
C LYS A 161 7.66 -5.14 -14.60
N ILE A 162 7.16 -4.01 -15.13
CA ILE A 162 7.12 -2.73 -14.41
C ILE A 162 5.67 -2.30 -14.22
N VAL A 163 5.31 -2.05 -12.96
CA VAL A 163 4.00 -1.59 -12.49
C VAL A 163 4.21 -0.35 -11.64
N PHE A 164 3.22 0.51 -11.50
CA PHE A 164 3.40 1.81 -10.86
C PHE A 164 2.40 2.06 -9.74
N LYS A 165 2.89 2.69 -8.65
CA LYS A 165 2.09 3.27 -7.56
C LYS A 165 2.59 4.70 -7.32
N PRO A 166 2.21 5.67 -8.20
CA PRO A 166 2.71 7.04 -8.13
C PRO A 166 1.84 7.89 -7.20
N GLU A 167 2.30 8.14 -5.98
CA GLU A 167 1.57 8.88 -4.95
C GLU A 167 2.06 10.34 -4.80
N ALA A 168 2.86 10.84 -5.74
CA ALA A 168 3.26 12.26 -5.77
C ALA A 168 2.08 13.18 -6.01
N SER A 169 1.99 14.24 -5.22
CA SER A 169 0.97 15.30 -5.44
C SER A 169 1.35 16.22 -6.62
N PRO A 170 0.35 16.63 -7.45
CA PRO A 170 -1.08 16.26 -7.42
C PRO A 170 -1.34 14.86 -8.03
N ILE A 171 -1.90 13.94 -7.28
CA ILE A 171 -2.02 12.51 -7.67
C ILE A 171 -2.79 12.36 -8.99
N GLY A 172 -4.03 12.84 -9.09
CA GLY A 172 -4.86 12.65 -10.28
C GLY A 172 -4.22 13.12 -11.58
N PRO A 173 -3.74 14.39 -11.69
CA PRO A 173 -3.00 14.85 -12.88
C PRO A 173 -1.77 14.00 -13.21
N ASN A 174 -1.00 13.56 -12.21
CA ASN A 174 0.19 12.71 -12.41
C ASN A 174 -0.19 11.33 -12.96
N LEU A 175 -1.30 10.72 -12.49
CA LEU A 175 -1.83 9.47 -13.05
C LEU A 175 -2.19 9.64 -14.54
N SER A 176 -2.88 10.72 -14.90
CA SER A 176 -3.21 11.00 -16.31
C SER A 176 -1.96 11.22 -17.15
N ALA A 177 -0.99 11.99 -16.65
CA ALA A 177 0.27 12.23 -17.37
C ALA A 177 1.04 10.93 -17.63
N LEU A 178 1.10 10.02 -16.65
CA LEU A 178 1.76 8.71 -16.81
C LEU A 178 0.99 7.83 -17.82
N ARG A 179 -0.34 7.74 -17.70
CA ARG A 179 -1.18 7.02 -18.66
C ARG A 179 -0.95 7.51 -20.09
N ASP A 180 -1.03 8.82 -20.29
CA ASP A 180 -0.97 9.44 -21.62
C ASP A 180 0.43 9.32 -22.23
N ALA A 181 1.50 9.56 -21.43
CA ALA A 181 2.90 9.42 -21.87
C ALA A 181 3.27 7.97 -22.25
N THR A 182 2.52 6.99 -21.77
CA THR A 182 2.76 5.57 -22.05
C THR A 182 1.74 4.96 -23.01
N GLY A 183 0.88 5.77 -23.61
CA GLY A 183 -0.18 5.31 -24.51
C GLY A 183 -1.14 4.30 -23.85
N GLY A 184 -1.41 4.45 -22.56
CA GLY A 184 -2.27 3.57 -21.78
C GLY A 184 -1.66 2.24 -21.36
N ARG A 185 -0.38 1.98 -21.64
CA ARG A 185 0.31 0.72 -21.27
C ARG A 185 0.66 0.62 -19.80
N ALA A 186 0.83 1.76 -19.10
CA ALA A 186 1.19 1.77 -17.69
C ALA A 186 0.09 1.12 -16.83
N ARG A 187 0.45 0.09 -16.06
CA ARG A 187 -0.43 -0.49 -15.04
C ARG A 187 -0.24 0.29 -13.75
N ILE A 188 -1.27 1.05 -13.36
CA ILE A 188 -1.20 2.02 -12.29
C ILE A 188 -2.09 1.59 -11.13
N PHE A 189 -1.55 1.64 -9.91
CA PHE A 189 -2.28 1.43 -8.66
C PHE A 189 -2.38 2.74 -7.88
N GLU A 190 -3.53 2.98 -7.32
CA GLU A 190 -3.81 4.09 -6.42
C GLU A 190 -3.41 3.73 -4.99
N GLY A 191 -2.93 4.68 -4.18
CA GLY A 191 -2.41 4.44 -2.83
C GLY A 191 -2.78 5.52 -1.81
N SER A 192 -3.81 6.35 -2.07
CA SER A 192 -4.19 7.47 -1.18
C SER A 192 -5.04 7.07 0.04
N GLY A 193 -5.12 5.78 0.39
CA GLY A 193 -6.02 5.30 1.43
C GLY A 193 -7.50 5.34 1.03
N GLY A 194 -7.81 5.70 -0.21
CA GLY A 194 -9.17 5.79 -0.75
C GLY A 194 -9.69 7.22 -0.94
N ILE A 195 -9.04 8.25 -0.36
CA ILE A 195 -9.51 9.64 -0.46
C ILE A 195 -9.59 10.17 -1.90
N LEU A 196 -8.77 9.63 -2.81
CA LEU A 196 -8.77 9.97 -4.23
C LEU A 196 -9.20 8.80 -5.13
N LEU A 197 -9.70 7.71 -4.57
CA LEU A 197 -9.98 6.48 -5.31
C LEU A 197 -11.01 6.68 -6.45
N VAL A 198 -12.06 7.47 -6.21
CA VAL A 198 -13.09 7.72 -7.24
C VAL A 198 -12.51 8.48 -8.44
N ASP A 199 -11.74 9.55 -8.21
CA ASP A 199 -11.06 10.30 -9.26
C ASP A 199 -10.05 9.43 -10.01
N SER A 200 -9.24 8.67 -9.27
CA SER A 200 -8.21 7.78 -9.82
C SER A 200 -8.82 6.65 -10.66
N TYR A 201 -9.93 6.04 -10.20
CA TYR A 201 -10.65 5.01 -10.96
C TYR A 201 -11.11 5.52 -12.32
N ARG A 202 -11.70 6.72 -12.36
CA ARG A 202 -12.16 7.36 -13.61
C ARG A 202 -11.02 7.70 -14.58
N ARG A 203 -9.77 7.71 -14.10
CA ARG A 203 -8.55 7.88 -14.92
C ARG A 203 -7.99 6.56 -15.45
N GLY A 204 -8.57 5.41 -15.09
CA GLY A 204 -8.24 4.11 -15.66
C GLY A 204 -7.11 3.37 -14.93
N ILE A 205 -7.15 3.34 -13.60
CA ILE A 205 -6.21 2.55 -12.78
C ILE A 205 -6.51 1.04 -12.84
N ALA A 206 -5.49 0.22 -12.59
CA ALA A 206 -5.60 -1.25 -12.53
C ALA A 206 -6.10 -1.75 -11.17
N GLY A 207 -5.96 -0.96 -10.13
CA GLY A 207 -6.37 -1.32 -8.77
C GLY A 207 -5.99 -0.26 -7.75
N THR A 208 -6.18 -0.58 -6.47
CA THR A 208 -5.83 0.26 -5.32
C THR A 208 -5.10 -0.55 -4.26
N MET A 209 -4.19 0.11 -3.54
CA MET A 209 -3.39 -0.47 -2.45
C MET A 209 -3.60 0.34 -1.15
N PRO A 210 -4.78 0.22 -0.51
CA PRO A 210 -5.13 0.93 0.73
C PRO A 210 -4.50 0.28 1.96
N GLY A 211 -4.68 0.89 3.14
CA GLY A 211 -4.54 0.21 4.43
C GLY A 211 -5.61 -0.86 4.65
N MET A 212 -5.49 -1.63 5.73
CA MET A 212 -6.47 -2.69 6.07
C MET A 212 -7.70 -2.14 6.78
N GLU A 213 -7.57 -1.06 7.50
CA GLU A 213 -8.57 -0.57 8.46
C GLU A 213 -9.93 -0.21 7.83
N LEU A 214 -9.94 0.20 6.56
CA LEU A 214 -11.16 0.55 5.81
C LEU A 214 -11.44 -0.43 4.67
N LEU A 215 -10.85 -1.62 4.68
CA LEU A 215 -10.86 -2.55 3.56
C LEU A 215 -12.26 -2.95 3.09
N ASP A 216 -13.20 -3.22 4.00
CA ASP A 216 -14.59 -3.53 3.67
C ASP A 216 -15.26 -2.38 2.88
N GLY A 217 -15.03 -1.13 3.33
CA GLY A 217 -15.47 0.07 2.64
C GLY A 217 -14.81 0.25 1.26
N ILE A 218 -13.51 0.03 1.17
CA ILE A 218 -12.77 0.13 -0.10
C ILE A 218 -13.23 -0.94 -1.10
N VAL A 219 -13.44 -2.18 -0.67
CA VAL A 219 -13.96 -3.24 -1.52
C VAL A 219 -15.40 -2.92 -2.00
N ALA A 220 -16.26 -2.42 -1.10
CA ALA A 220 -17.61 -1.99 -1.46
C ALA A 220 -17.57 -0.83 -2.48
N LEU A 221 -16.72 0.16 -2.25
CA LEU A 221 -16.52 1.30 -3.15
C LEU A 221 -15.99 0.85 -4.52
N TRP A 222 -14.99 -0.05 -4.54
CA TRP A 222 -14.44 -0.60 -5.79
C TRP A 222 -15.50 -1.32 -6.61
N ARG A 223 -16.32 -2.16 -5.97
CA ARG A 223 -17.44 -2.85 -6.62
C ARG A 223 -18.52 -1.88 -7.13
N ALA A 224 -18.80 -0.80 -6.39
CA ALA A 224 -19.75 0.23 -6.81
C ALA A 224 -19.24 1.00 -8.04
N LEU A 225 -17.93 1.32 -8.07
CA LEU A 225 -17.24 1.94 -9.21
C LEU A 225 -17.33 1.05 -10.46
N GLN A 226 -17.07 -0.25 -10.32
CA GLN A 226 -17.17 -1.21 -11.43
C GLN A 226 -18.59 -1.30 -12.01
N ARG A 227 -19.62 -1.12 -11.17
CA ARG A 227 -21.04 -1.14 -11.58
C ARG A 227 -21.53 0.21 -12.12
N GLY A 228 -20.75 1.30 -11.96
CA GLY A 228 -21.17 2.65 -12.33
C GLY A 228 -22.36 3.20 -11.52
N ASN A 229 -22.50 2.77 -10.24
CA ASN A 229 -23.59 3.19 -9.37
C ASN A 229 -23.16 4.38 -8.51
N ASP A 230 -23.41 5.60 -8.98
CA ASP A 230 -22.98 6.84 -8.33
C ASP A 230 -23.57 7.02 -6.91
N GLU A 231 -24.80 6.60 -6.65
CA GLU A 231 -25.40 6.68 -5.30
C GLU A 231 -24.63 5.78 -4.32
N ALA A 232 -24.39 4.54 -4.69
CA ALA A 232 -23.62 3.61 -3.87
C ALA A 232 -22.15 4.06 -3.71
N ILE A 233 -21.54 4.63 -4.76
CA ILE A 233 -20.19 5.18 -4.73
C ILE A 233 -20.10 6.25 -3.64
N TYR A 234 -20.87 7.32 -3.74
CA TYR A 234 -20.73 8.47 -2.86
C TYR A 234 -21.23 8.19 -1.42
N ARG A 235 -22.18 7.28 -1.24
CA ARG A 235 -22.61 6.83 0.09
C ARG A 235 -21.45 6.27 0.92
N VAL A 236 -20.59 5.44 0.30
CA VAL A 236 -19.43 4.81 0.96
C VAL A 236 -18.20 5.73 0.92
N TYR A 237 -18.02 6.48 -0.15
CA TYR A 237 -16.84 7.31 -0.39
C TYR A 237 -16.69 8.45 0.62
N TYR A 238 -17.78 9.17 0.95
CA TYR A 238 -17.69 10.32 1.85
C TYR A 238 -17.16 10.00 3.26
N PRO A 239 -17.65 8.98 3.97
CA PRO A 239 -17.03 8.64 5.26
C PRO A 239 -15.59 8.16 5.15
N ILE A 240 -15.20 7.45 4.08
CA ILE A 240 -13.81 7.10 3.82
C ILE A 240 -12.95 8.36 3.69
N CYS A 241 -13.35 9.33 2.86
CA CYS A 241 -12.63 10.59 2.68
C CYS A 241 -12.44 11.34 4.00
N ALA A 242 -13.48 11.39 4.84
CA ALA A 242 -13.41 12.09 6.11
C ALA A 242 -12.44 11.42 7.10
N ILE A 243 -12.42 10.08 7.18
CA ILE A 243 -11.47 9.32 8.01
C ILE A 243 -10.04 9.54 7.50
N VAL A 244 -9.80 9.38 6.19
CA VAL A 244 -8.46 9.55 5.60
C VAL A 244 -7.95 10.98 5.76
N ALA A 245 -8.83 11.98 5.73
CA ALA A 245 -8.43 13.37 6.02
C ALA A 245 -7.87 13.54 7.44
N LEU A 246 -8.40 12.80 8.43
CA LEU A 246 -7.83 12.77 9.78
C LEU A 246 -6.49 12.03 9.84
N GLN A 247 -6.35 10.92 9.09
CA GLN A 247 -5.09 10.19 8.99
C GLN A 247 -3.96 11.06 8.41
N LEU A 248 -4.26 11.91 7.45
CA LEU A 248 -3.29 12.79 6.79
C LEU A 248 -2.70 13.87 7.69
N GLN A 249 -3.32 14.21 8.84
CA GLN A 249 -2.90 15.32 9.70
C GLN A 249 -1.44 15.21 10.19
N ALA A 250 -0.95 13.98 10.40
CA ALA A 250 0.39 13.73 10.93
C ALA A 250 1.21 12.81 10.01
N GLY A 251 0.96 12.86 8.70
CA GLY A 251 1.67 12.06 7.70
C GLY A 251 1.61 10.58 8.01
N LEU A 252 2.72 9.86 7.86
CA LEU A 252 2.77 8.41 8.11
C LEU A 252 2.36 8.02 9.54
N ASP A 253 2.71 8.80 10.55
CA ASP A 253 2.33 8.50 11.94
C ASP A 253 0.85 8.73 12.22
N GLY A 254 0.20 9.64 11.49
CA GLY A 254 -1.25 9.82 11.53
C GLY A 254 -2.00 8.61 10.95
N PHE A 255 -1.54 8.12 9.80
CA PHE A 255 -2.05 6.86 9.23
C PHE A 255 -1.89 5.72 10.23
N LEU A 256 -0.68 5.43 10.66
CA LEU A 256 -0.38 4.29 11.55
C LEU A 256 -1.17 4.33 12.87
N ALA A 257 -1.38 5.51 13.46
CA ALA A 257 -2.12 5.63 14.71
C ALA A 257 -3.61 5.32 14.53
N ILE A 258 -4.25 5.95 13.54
CA ILE A 258 -5.69 5.79 13.30
C ILE A 258 -6.00 4.42 12.68
N GLU A 259 -5.17 3.91 11.78
CA GLU A 259 -5.35 2.59 11.17
C GLU A 259 -5.34 1.48 12.23
N LYS A 260 -4.35 1.49 13.13
CA LYS A 260 -4.29 0.48 14.20
C LYS A 260 -5.39 0.64 15.24
N ASP A 261 -5.78 1.85 15.61
CA ASP A 261 -6.94 2.10 16.47
C ASP A 261 -8.22 1.50 15.84
N LEU A 262 -8.44 1.71 14.56
CA LEU A 262 -9.59 1.12 13.84
C LEU A 262 -9.51 -0.41 13.76
N LEU A 263 -8.32 -0.99 13.57
CA LEU A 263 -8.15 -2.45 13.61
C LEU A 263 -8.44 -3.04 14.99
N VAL A 264 -8.14 -2.32 16.07
CA VAL A 264 -8.55 -2.70 17.43
C VAL A 264 -10.06 -2.64 17.58
N LYS A 265 -10.71 -1.55 17.13
CA LYS A 265 -12.18 -1.38 17.16
C LYS A 265 -12.93 -2.44 16.35
N ARG A 266 -12.30 -2.95 15.30
CA ARG A 266 -12.80 -4.09 14.51
C ARG A 266 -12.61 -5.45 15.20
N GLY A 267 -11.88 -5.51 16.31
CA GLY A 267 -11.50 -6.76 16.97
C GLY A 267 -10.48 -7.61 16.21
N ILE A 268 -9.78 -7.00 15.25
CA ILE A 268 -8.75 -7.67 14.45
C ILE A 268 -7.43 -7.66 15.22
N PHE A 269 -7.07 -6.50 15.81
CA PHE A 269 -5.87 -6.35 16.63
C PHE A 269 -6.23 -6.32 18.12
N PRO A 270 -5.39 -6.92 19.02
CA PRO A 270 -5.58 -6.83 20.45
C PRO A 270 -5.10 -5.48 21.03
N SER A 271 -4.27 -4.74 20.31
CA SER A 271 -3.75 -3.42 20.69
C SER A 271 -3.33 -2.61 19.47
N ASP A 272 -3.30 -1.29 19.63
CA ASP A 272 -2.86 -0.31 18.65
C ASP A 272 -1.34 -0.09 18.64
N ARG A 273 -0.57 -0.99 19.27
CA ARG A 273 0.88 -0.85 19.47
C ARG A 273 1.62 -0.65 18.16
N ARG A 274 2.45 0.40 18.13
CA ARG A 274 3.32 0.77 17.03
C ARG A 274 4.80 0.64 17.44
N ARG A 275 5.68 0.41 16.48
CA ARG A 275 7.13 0.42 16.74
C ARG A 275 7.62 1.85 16.95
N LYS A 276 8.28 2.09 18.07
CA LYS A 276 8.92 3.40 18.37
C LYS A 276 10.22 3.58 17.58
N PRO A 277 10.65 4.86 17.34
CA PRO A 277 9.96 6.10 17.70
C PRO A 277 8.86 6.48 16.72
N TYR A 278 7.87 7.26 17.17
CA TYR A 278 6.86 7.91 16.34
C TYR A 278 6.66 9.36 16.78
N ALA A 279 6.30 10.23 15.84
CA ALA A 279 6.22 11.67 16.06
C ALA A 279 4.86 12.15 16.53
N TRP A 280 3.81 11.31 16.39
CA TRP A 280 2.44 11.67 16.73
C TRP A 280 1.70 10.50 17.36
N ASP A 281 0.80 10.83 18.28
CA ASP A 281 -0.10 9.87 18.90
C ASP A 281 -1.55 10.35 18.80
N LEU A 282 -2.51 9.41 18.79
CA LEU A 282 -3.93 9.72 18.64
C LEU A 282 -4.47 10.36 19.93
N ASP A 283 -4.90 11.63 19.83
CA ASP A 283 -5.56 12.32 20.94
C ASP A 283 -7.04 11.94 21.06
N ALA A 284 -7.63 12.21 22.22
CA ALA A 284 -8.99 11.79 22.54
C ALA A 284 -10.05 12.46 21.66
N GLU A 285 -9.85 13.71 21.25
CA GLU A 285 -10.77 14.46 20.39
C GLU A 285 -10.78 13.89 18.98
N THR A 286 -9.60 13.63 18.42
CA THR A 286 -9.46 12.99 17.10
C THR A 286 -10.02 11.57 17.13
N ALA A 287 -9.74 10.78 18.18
CA ALA A 287 -10.29 9.43 18.34
C ALA A 287 -11.82 9.43 18.36
N ALA A 288 -12.44 10.36 19.09
CA ALA A 288 -13.89 10.50 19.15
C ALA A 288 -14.52 10.89 17.80
N GLU A 289 -13.82 11.68 16.98
CA GLU A 289 -14.28 12.01 15.62
C GLU A 289 -14.12 10.81 14.68
N VAL A 290 -13.01 10.09 14.75
CA VAL A 290 -12.80 8.83 14.01
C VAL A 290 -13.92 7.84 14.34
N ASP A 291 -14.33 7.71 15.60
CA ASP A 291 -15.44 6.82 16.00
C ASP A 291 -16.76 7.20 15.33
N ARG A 292 -17.09 8.49 15.31
CA ARG A 292 -18.32 8.99 14.65
C ARG A 292 -18.30 8.69 13.15
N LEU A 293 -17.17 8.95 12.48
CA LEU A 293 -17.02 8.71 11.05
C LEU A 293 -17.00 7.22 10.71
N PHE A 294 -16.36 6.41 11.54
CA PHE A 294 -16.34 4.96 11.36
C PHE A 294 -17.74 4.36 11.52
N ALA A 295 -18.53 4.82 12.49
CA ALA A 295 -19.94 4.42 12.61
C ALA A 295 -20.75 4.78 11.35
N ARG A 296 -20.51 5.96 10.74
CA ARG A 296 -21.13 6.34 9.46
C ARG A 296 -20.74 5.41 8.32
N LEU A 297 -19.45 5.01 8.24
CA LEU A 297 -19.02 4.05 7.25
C LEU A 297 -19.70 2.69 7.44
N GLN A 298 -19.76 2.19 8.67
CA GLN A 298 -20.45 0.93 8.98
C GLN A 298 -21.95 0.96 8.65
N GLU A 299 -22.60 2.10 8.83
CA GLU A 299 -23.99 2.30 8.42
C GLU A 299 -24.13 2.30 6.87
N ALA A 300 -23.21 2.95 6.18
CA ALA A 300 -23.20 3.00 4.71
C ALA A 300 -22.98 1.63 4.04
N LEU A 301 -22.43 0.67 4.77
CA LEU A 301 -22.16 -0.70 4.30
C LEU A 301 -23.33 -1.68 4.52
N LYS A 302 -24.35 -1.28 5.27
CA LYS A 302 -25.61 -2.06 5.45
C LYS A 302 -26.51 -1.89 4.26
#